data_bc6e8f295c892fd22771e17044fc5a06
#
_entry.id   bc6e8f295c892fd22771e17044fc5a06
#
_cell.length_a   1.000
_cell.length_b   1.000
_cell.length_c   1.000
_cell.angle_alpha   90.00
_cell.angle_beta   90.00
_cell.angle_gamma   90.00
#
_symmetry.space_group_name_H-M   'P 1'
#
loop_
_entity.id
_entity.type
_entity.pdbx_description
1 polymer ?
#
loop_
_entity_poly.entity_id
_entity_poly.type
_entity_poly.pdbx_seq_one_letter_code
_entity_poly.pdbx_strand_id
1 'polypeptide(L)'
;MEKITWSNGLRLLLLPVEGALSASVGVWIEAGSRYEPASAQGISHFVEHMLFKGTAARSARDISEEMDMLGGSLNAYTTQE
;
A
#
# COMPACT_ATOMS: atom_id res chain seq x y z
N MET A 1 4.24 -20.09 7.07
CA MET A 1 3.63 -19.07 6.18
C MET A 1 2.38 -19.66 5.54
N GLU A 2 1.31 -18.92 5.55
CA GLU A 2 0.05 -19.32 4.94
C GLU A 2 -0.23 -18.44 3.72
N LYS A 3 -0.84 -19.05 2.69
CA LYS A 3 -1.29 -18.32 1.51
C LYS A 3 -2.78 -18.54 1.33
N ILE A 4 -3.52 -17.45 1.24
CA ILE A 4 -4.97 -17.46 1.02
C ILE A 4 -5.22 -16.75 -0.30
N THR A 5 -6.04 -17.35 -1.16
CA THR A 5 -6.43 -16.76 -2.43
C THR A 5 -7.96 -16.62 -2.45
N TRP A 6 -8.43 -15.39 -2.67
CA TRP A 6 -9.86 -15.13 -2.78
C TRP A 6 -10.34 -15.29 -4.22
N SER A 7 -11.65 -15.39 -4.38
CA SER A 7 -12.27 -15.59 -5.70
C SER A 7 -12.03 -14.43 -6.67
N ASN A 8 -11.76 -13.22 -6.14
CA ASN A 8 -11.45 -12.05 -6.96
C ASN A 8 -9.98 -11.99 -7.40
N GLY A 9 -9.16 -13.00 -7.03
CA GLY A 9 -7.76 -13.04 -7.39
C GLY A 9 -6.82 -12.43 -6.35
N LEU A 10 -7.34 -11.77 -5.34
CA LEU A 10 -6.52 -11.22 -4.28
C LEU A 10 -5.82 -12.34 -3.51
N ARG A 11 -4.55 -12.19 -3.24
CA ARG A 11 -3.75 -13.16 -2.52
C ARG A 11 -3.22 -12.54 -1.24
N LEU A 12 -3.35 -13.27 -0.14
CA LEU A 12 -2.82 -12.87 1.16
C LEU A 12 -1.74 -13.85 1.59
N LEU A 13 -0.58 -13.33 1.95
CA LEU A 13 0.50 -14.11 2.55
C LEU A 13 0.60 -13.72 4.01
N LEU A 14 0.48 -14.70 4.89
CA LEU A 14 0.58 -14.50 6.33
C LEU A 14 1.85 -15.15 6.84
N LEU A 15 2.64 -14.39 7.59
CA LEU A 15 3.84 -14.90 8.25
C LEU A 15 3.77 -14.54 9.73
N PRO A 16 3.14 -15.39 10.57
CA PRO A 16 3.12 -15.15 12.00
C PRO A 16 4.52 -15.29 12.59
N VAL A 17 4.88 -14.36 13.46
CA VAL A 17 6.14 -14.42 14.21
C VAL A 17 5.79 -14.39 15.68
N GLU A 18 5.96 -15.54 16.34
CA GLU A 18 5.64 -15.68 17.76
C GLU A 18 6.49 -14.74 18.61
N GLY A 19 5.85 -14.05 19.53
CA GLY A 19 6.53 -13.11 20.42
C GLY A 19 6.79 -11.73 19.84
N ALA A 20 6.44 -11.49 18.58
CA ALA A 20 6.61 -10.17 17.98
C ALA A 20 5.62 -9.16 18.56
N LEU A 21 6.10 -7.95 18.83
CA LEU A 21 5.28 -6.87 19.37
C LEU A 21 4.83 -5.88 18.30
N SER A 22 5.24 -6.10 17.05
CA SER A 22 4.90 -5.23 15.93
C SER A 22 4.43 -6.05 14.75
N ALA A 23 3.85 -5.38 13.76
CA ALA A 23 3.42 -6.01 12.52
C ALA A 23 3.81 -5.15 11.32
N SER A 24 4.10 -5.80 10.22
CA SER A 24 4.29 -5.13 8.93
C SER A 24 3.22 -5.61 7.97
N VAL A 25 2.62 -4.67 7.26
CA VAL A 25 1.60 -4.95 6.24
C VAL A 25 2.05 -4.32 4.95
N GLY A 26 2.06 -5.10 3.88
CA GLY A 26 2.38 -4.61 2.56
C GLY A 26 1.28 -4.95 1.57
N VAL A 27 0.98 -4.02 0.68
CA VAL A 27 0.04 -4.23 -0.43
C VAL A 27 0.83 -4.03 -1.72
N TRP A 28 0.89 -5.08 -2.52
CA TRP A 28 1.56 -5.07 -3.81
C TRP A 28 0.53 -5.10 -4.91
N ILE A 29 0.62 -4.13 -5.78
CA ILE A 29 -0.29 -3.98 -6.91
C ILE A 29 0.52 -4.15 -8.19
N GLU A 30 0.04 -5.00 -9.09
CA GLU A 30 0.68 -5.25 -10.37
C GLU A 30 0.44 -4.07 -11.31
N ALA A 31 1.09 -2.96 -10.97
CA ALA A 31 1.03 -1.69 -11.68
C ALA A 31 2.39 -1.01 -11.56
N GLY A 32 2.71 -0.17 -12.50
CA GLY A 32 3.98 0.55 -12.53
C GLY A 32 4.19 1.15 -13.91
N SER A 33 5.30 1.85 -14.13
CA SER A 33 5.53 2.53 -15.40
C SER A 33 5.54 1.58 -16.61
N ARG A 34 5.93 0.33 -16.40
CA ARG A 34 5.93 -0.72 -17.41
C ARG A 34 4.53 -0.99 -18.00
N TYR A 35 3.49 -0.84 -17.19
CA TYR A 35 2.11 -1.15 -17.57
C TYR A 35 1.33 0.06 -18.05
N GLU A 36 1.97 1.22 -18.07
CA GLU A 36 1.30 2.47 -18.43
C GLU A 36 1.29 2.66 -19.96
N PRO A 37 0.16 3.01 -20.55
CA PRO A 37 0.14 3.41 -21.96
C PRO A 37 0.88 4.73 -22.14
N ALA A 38 1.34 5.01 -23.35
CA ALA A 38 2.09 6.23 -23.65
C ALA A 38 1.30 7.50 -23.29
N SER A 39 -0.03 7.44 -23.37
CA SER A 39 -0.91 8.58 -23.06
C SER A 39 -1.08 8.82 -21.56
N ALA A 40 -0.63 7.87 -20.72
CA ALA A 40 -0.85 7.94 -19.27
C ALA A 40 0.44 7.63 -18.49
N GLN A 41 1.60 7.95 -19.06
CA GLN A 41 2.86 7.76 -18.36
C GLN A 41 2.93 8.63 -17.12
N GLY A 42 3.42 8.06 -16.02
CA GLY A 42 3.49 8.73 -14.73
C GLY A 42 2.25 8.58 -13.88
N ILE A 43 1.20 7.90 -14.37
CA ILE A 43 -0.05 7.78 -13.62
C ILE A 43 0.14 6.95 -12.35
N SER A 44 0.93 5.89 -12.39
CA SER A 44 1.20 5.08 -11.19
C SER A 44 1.88 5.90 -10.11
N HIS A 45 2.85 6.70 -10.49
CA HIS A 45 3.56 7.59 -9.57
C HIS A 45 2.62 8.67 -9.01
N PHE A 46 1.77 9.22 -9.86
CA PHE A 46 0.78 10.19 -9.43
C PHE A 46 -0.22 9.60 -8.42
N VAL A 47 -0.74 8.41 -8.70
CA VAL A 47 -1.65 7.73 -7.79
C VAL A 47 -0.97 7.44 -6.45
N GLU A 48 0.29 7.03 -6.48
CA GLU A 48 1.08 6.84 -5.27
C GLU A 48 1.10 8.10 -4.41
N HIS A 49 1.36 9.26 -5.00
CA HIS A 49 1.34 10.52 -4.27
C HIS A 49 -0.03 10.82 -3.68
N MET A 50 -1.09 10.47 -4.38
CA MET A 50 -2.45 10.72 -3.93
C MET A 50 -2.88 9.84 -2.77
N LEU A 51 -2.23 8.71 -2.53
CA LEU A 51 -2.59 7.80 -1.43
C LEU A 51 -2.52 8.47 -0.06
N PHE A 52 -1.67 9.46 0.10
CA PHE A 52 -1.45 10.13 1.38
C PHE A 52 -2.12 11.50 1.48
N LYS A 53 -2.90 11.89 0.46
CA LYS A 53 -3.54 13.21 0.41
C LYS A 53 -4.91 13.25 1.05
N GLY A 54 -5.44 12.09 1.41
CA GLY A 54 -6.71 12.02 2.10
C GLY A 54 -7.80 11.34 1.31
N THR A 55 -8.86 11.03 2.01
CA THR A 55 -10.08 10.43 1.47
C THR A 55 -11.28 11.21 1.99
N ALA A 56 -12.48 10.78 1.64
CA ALA A 56 -13.70 11.38 2.18
C ALA A 56 -13.82 11.18 3.69
N ALA A 57 -13.22 10.12 4.23
CA ALA A 57 -13.27 9.79 5.65
C ALA A 57 -12.10 10.34 6.46
N ARG A 58 -10.95 10.58 5.83
CA ARG A 58 -9.72 11.02 6.51
C ARG A 58 -9.00 12.06 5.67
N SER A 59 -8.58 13.16 6.29
CA SER A 59 -7.69 14.11 5.66
C SER A 59 -6.26 13.57 5.63
N ALA A 60 -5.37 14.23 4.88
CA ALA A 60 -3.95 13.88 4.88
C ALA A 60 -3.36 13.96 6.29
N ARG A 61 -3.77 14.96 7.06
CA ARG A 61 -3.35 15.11 8.45
C ARG A 61 -3.85 13.95 9.32
N ASP A 62 -5.10 13.53 9.14
CA ASP A 62 -5.67 12.42 9.92
C ASP A 62 -4.89 11.14 9.67
N ILE A 63 -4.49 10.86 8.43
CA ILE A 63 -3.69 9.69 8.08
C ILE A 63 -2.36 9.72 8.82
N SER A 64 -1.66 10.85 8.79
CA SER A 64 -0.39 11.01 9.48
C SER A 64 -0.53 10.87 10.99
N GLU A 65 -1.54 11.52 11.58
CA GLU A 65 -1.75 11.50 13.04
C GLU A 65 -2.11 10.11 13.54
N GLU A 66 -2.97 9.39 12.84
CA GLU A 66 -3.33 8.02 13.24
C GLU A 66 -2.11 7.11 13.23
N MET A 67 -1.25 7.23 12.23
CA MET A 67 -0.04 6.41 12.16
C MET A 67 0.96 6.77 13.26
N ASP A 68 1.12 8.08 13.54
CA ASP A 68 2.00 8.54 14.61
C ASP A 68 1.53 8.05 15.98
N MET A 69 0.22 8.02 16.24
CA MET A 69 -0.34 7.51 17.47
C MET A 69 -0.04 6.04 17.68
N LEU A 70 0.06 5.27 16.62
CA LEU A 70 0.40 3.85 16.68
C LEU A 70 1.91 3.62 16.78
N GLY A 71 2.70 4.66 16.62
CA GLY A 71 4.16 4.53 16.59
C GLY A 71 4.68 3.87 15.32
N GLY A 72 3.87 3.86 14.29
CA GLY A 72 4.19 3.20 13.03
C GLY A 72 4.71 4.14 11.96
N SER A 73 4.98 3.60 10.81
CA SER A 73 5.35 4.36 9.63
C SER A 73 4.57 3.85 8.42
N LEU A 74 4.30 4.75 7.50
CA LEU A 74 3.56 4.46 6.29
C LEU A 74 4.36 4.96 5.10
N ASN A 75 4.54 4.11 4.10
CA ASN A 75 5.30 4.47 2.92
C ASN A 75 4.77 3.73 1.69
N ALA A 76 5.02 4.30 0.54
CA ALA A 76 4.70 3.67 -0.74
C ALA A 76 5.75 4.06 -1.77
N TYR A 77 5.94 3.22 -2.75
CA TYR A 77 6.83 3.52 -3.86
C TYR A 77 6.33 2.85 -5.14
N THR A 78 6.74 3.40 -6.25
CA THR A 78 6.40 2.90 -7.59
C THR A 78 7.68 2.51 -8.30
N THR A 79 7.69 1.34 -8.90
CA THR A 79 8.79 0.86 -9.73
C THR A 79 8.30 0.68 -11.16
N GLN A 80 9.16 0.15 -12.03
CA GLN A 80 8.76 -0.20 -13.40
C GLN A 80 7.78 -1.37 -13.42
N GLU A 81 7.72 -2.15 -12.36
CA GLU A 81 6.88 -3.34 -12.26
C GLU A 81 5.76 -3.17 -11.21
#